data_fe85c3dc1fd83b4ae470a2e4ae1df2e3
#
_entry.id   fe85c3dc1fd83b4ae470a2e4ae1df2e3
#
_cell.length_a   1.000
_cell.length_b   1.000
_cell.length_c   1.000
_cell.angle_alpha   90.00
_cell.angle_beta   90.00
_cell.angle_gamma   90.00
#
_symmetry.space_group_name_H-M   'P 1'
#
loop_
_entity.id
_entity.type
_entity.pdbx_description
1 polymer ?
#
loop_
_entity_poly.entity_id
_entity_poly.type
_entity_poly.pdbx_seq_one_letter_code
_entity_poly.pdbx_strand_id
1 'polypeptide(L)'
;MLRPPFSQEPIPINNWDVIVVGAGAAGLMTCLELPANLKVLLLNRNTSKVSSSRWAQGGIASVVRQDDSFDLHADDTLKAGDGLCDFKAVEMLVKEAPGCVDRLQNLGMIFDQSSDQLSTTLEAAHSRRRVLHVKDRTGRALVEVLEDHIENKKNILHCRGVRVTELLIENEECKGVQVLDGANLYWIQSRAVVLATGGGAVSYTHLTLPTKA
;
A
#
# COMPACT_ATOMS: atom_id res chain seq x y z
N MET A 1 -12.56 6.14 -11.35
CA MET A 1 -12.40 7.30 -12.25
C MET A 1 -11.14 8.08 -11.85
N LEU A 2 -10.28 8.47 -12.78
CA LEU A 2 -9.08 9.25 -12.49
C LEU A 2 -9.36 10.73 -12.75
N ARG A 3 -9.15 11.60 -11.72
CA ARG A 3 -9.20 13.05 -11.89
C ARG A 3 -7.81 13.54 -12.30
N PRO A 4 -7.67 14.31 -13.39
CA PRO A 4 -6.38 14.89 -13.78
C PRO A 4 -5.79 15.75 -12.65
N PRO A 5 -4.45 15.78 -12.47
CA PRO A 5 -3.82 16.73 -11.57
C PRO A 5 -4.09 18.17 -12.05
N PHE A 6 -4.28 19.08 -11.10
CA PHE A 6 -4.60 20.50 -11.36
C PHE A 6 -5.91 20.74 -12.14
N SER A 7 -6.88 19.82 -12.04
CA SER A 7 -8.22 20.04 -12.60
C SER A 7 -8.84 21.33 -12.01
N GLN A 8 -9.48 22.12 -12.87
CA GLN A 8 -10.21 23.33 -12.42
C GLN A 8 -11.51 22.96 -11.69
N GLU A 9 -12.05 21.76 -11.90
CA GLU A 9 -13.23 21.30 -11.18
C GLU A 9 -12.85 20.88 -9.77
N PRO A 10 -13.45 21.47 -8.72
CA PRO A 10 -13.17 21.08 -7.35
C PRO A 10 -13.62 19.63 -7.07
N ILE A 11 -12.97 18.99 -6.12
CA ILE A 11 -13.43 17.69 -5.62
C ILE A 11 -14.76 17.92 -4.88
N PRO A 12 -15.79 17.11 -5.11
CA PRO A 12 -17.04 17.22 -4.33
C PRO A 12 -16.76 17.13 -2.84
N ILE A 13 -17.23 18.12 -2.07
CA ILE A 13 -16.93 18.25 -0.63
C ILE A 13 -17.74 17.32 0.27
N ASN A 14 -18.82 16.76 -0.27
CA ASN A 14 -19.78 15.92 0.46
C ASN A 14 -20.05 14.59 -0.27
N ASN A 15 -20.70 13.65 0.45
CA ASN A 15 -21.18 12.38 -0.07
C ASN A 15 -20.10 11.30 -0.29
N TRP A 16 -19.00 11.37 0.41
CA TRP A 16 -18.03 10.28 0.45
C TRP A 16 -18.30 9.36 1.64
N ASP A 17 -18.33 8.05 1.38
CA ASP A 17 -18.39 7.06 2.46
C ASP A 17 -17.01 6.90 3.07
N VAL A 18 -15.96 6.79 2.23
CA VAL A 18 -14.59 6.60 2.69
C VAL A 18 -13.64 7.53 1.93
N ILE A 19 -12.76 8.20 2.65
CA ILE A 19 -11.58 8.86 2.10
C ILE A 19 -10.36 8.00 2.41
N VAL A 20 -9.60 7.61 1.38
CA VAL A 20 -8.33 6.91 1.52
C VAL A 20 -7.19 7.88 1.20
N VAL A 21 -6.30 8.09 2.15
CA VAL A 21 -5.19 9.04 2.03
C VAL A 21 -3.90 8.28 1.76
N GLY A 22 -3.40 8.38 0.52
CA GLY A 22 -2.20 7.71 0.04
C GLY A 22 -2.50 6.60 -0.97
N ALA A 23 -1.87 6.67 -2.14
CA ALA A 23 -1.99 5.72 -3.25
C ALA A 23 -0.74 4.83 -3.38
N GLY A 24 -0.21 4.36 -2.26
CA GLY A 24 0.73 3.24 -2.19
C GLY A 24 0.00 1.90 -2.16
N ALA A 25 0.73 0.79 -2.02
CA ALA A 25 0.14 -0.57 -1.99
C ALA A 25 -1.02 -0.70 -1.00
N ALA A 26 -0.86 -0.19 0.22
CA ALA A 26 -1.89 -0.27 1.25
C ALA A 26 -3.17 0.49 0.87
N GLY A 27 -3.07 1.73 0.39
CA GLY A 27 -4.24 2.53 0.02
C GLY A 27 -4.95 1.99 -1.22
N LEU A 28 -4.19 1.53 -2.22
CA LEU A 28 -4.74 0.91 -3.42
C LEU A 28 -5.49 -0.39 -3.09
N MET A 29 -4.88 -1.26 -2.28
CA MET A 29 -5.51 -2.50 -1.85
C MET A 29 -6.77 -2.21 -1.00
N THR A 30 -6.70 -1.27 -0.06
CA THR A 30 -7.88 -0.82 0.70
C THR A 30 -9.03 -0.44 -0.23
N CYS A 31 -8.77 0.37 -1.25
CA CYS A 31 -9.80 0.77 -2.22
C CYS A 31 -10.41 -0.41 -2.97
N LEU A 32 -9.63 -1.46 -3.25
CA LEU A 32 -10.12 -2.65 -3.97
C LEU A 32 -10.97 -3.55 -3.07
N GLU A 33 -10.64 -3.64 -1.78
CA GLU A 33 -11.35 -4.48 -0.81
C GLU A 33 -12.63 -3.82 -0.26
N LEU A 34 -12.78 -2.51 -0.38
CA LEU A 34 -14.00 -1.82 0.04
C LEU A 34 -15.19 -2.24 -0.84
N PRO A 35 -16.37 -2.44 -0.23
CA PRO A 35 -17.61 -2.76 -0.95
C PRO A 35 -17.92 -1.81 -2.10
N ALA A 36 -18.35 -2.35 -3.24
CA ALA A 36 -18.59 -1.57 -4.46
C ALA A 36 -19.74 -0.55 -4.36
N ASN A 37 -20.59 -0.66 -3.34
CA ASN A 37 -21.66 0.30 -3.06
C ASN A 37 -21.18 1.54 -2.29
N LEU A 38 -19.95 1.54 -1.76
CA LEU A 38 -19.37 2.68 -1.08
C LEU A 38 -18.73 3.65 -2.09
N LYS A 39 -18.95 4.94 -1.89
CA LYS A 39 -18.29 6.01 -2.65
C LYS A 39 -16.94 6.31 -2.01
N VAL A 40 -15.86 6.03 -2.72
CA VAL A 40 -14.50 6.14 -2.23
C VAL A 40 -13.76 7.28 -2.92
N LEU A 41 -13.12 8.13 -2.12
CA LEU A 41 -12.20 9.17 -2.58
C LEU A 41 -10.76 8.75 -2.23
N LEU A 42 -9.95 8.46 -3.24
CA LEU A 42 -8.53 8.18 -3.09
C LEU A 42 -7.71 9.45 -3.36
N LEU A 43 -7.00 9.92 -2.35
CA LEU A 43 -6.19 11.14 -2.42
C LEU A 43 -4.70 10.80 -2.47
N ASN A 44 -3.99 11.34 -3.45
CA ASN A 44 -2.55 11.19 -3.60
C ASN A 44 -1.88 12.56 -3.76
N ARG A 45 -0.91 12.87 -2.90
CA ARG A 45 -0.15 14.14 -2.98
C ARG A 45 0.70 14.27 -4.25
N ASN A 46 1.16 13.15 -4.80
CA ASN A 46 2.00 13.15 -5.99
C ASN A 46 1.16 13.27 -7.26
N THR A 47 1.63 14.08 -8.18
CA THR A 47 1.03 14.24 -9.52
C THR A 47 1.42 13.09 -10.46
N SER A 48 2.59 12.54 -10.25
CA SER A 48 3.16 11.40 -11.01
C SER A 48 2.95 10.07 -10.30
N LYS A 49 3.15 8.98 -11.04
CA LYS A 49 3.09 7.59 -10.52
C LYS A 49 4.32 7.26 -9.64
N VAL A 50 4.61 8.07 -8.62
CA VAL A 50 5.75 7.89 -7.72
C VAL A 50 5.25 7.51 -6.32
N SER A 51 5.72 6.39 -5.79
CA SER A 51 5.48 5.97 -4.40
C SER A 51 6.61 5.06 -3.94
N SER A 52 6.84 4.97 -2.62
CA SER A 52 7.80 4.01 -2.06
C SER A 52 7.46 2.58 -2.47
N SER A 53 6.17 2.23 -2.52
CA SER A 53 5.73 0.92 -2.99
C SER A 53 6.13 0.65 -4.45
N ARG A 54 6.04 1.65 -5.33
CA ARG A 54 6.42 1.51 -6.74
C ARG A 54 7.93 1.34 -6.93
N TRP A 55 8.74 1.92 -6.05
CA TRP A 55 10.20 1.83 -6.08
C TRP A 55 10.76 0.64 -5.30
N ALA A 56 9.91 -0.11 -4.60
CA ALA A 56 10.34 -1.31 -3.89
C ALA A 56 10.86 -2.36 -4.87
N GLN A 57 12.14 -2.71 -4.73
CA GLN A 57 12.84 -3.69 -5.57
C GLN A 57 12.81 -5.08 -4.94
N GLY A 58 12.70 -5.16 -3.61
CA GLY A 58 12.55 -6.41 -2.88
C GLY A 58 11.28 -7.16 -3.27
N GLY A 59 11.21 -8.43 -2.87
CA GLY A 59 10.07 -9.28 -3.14
C GLY A 59 9.01 -9.24 -2.06
N ILE A 60 8.11 -10.21 -2.12
CA ILE A 60 7.06 -10.46 -1.13
C ILE A 60 7.36 -11.80 -0.47
N ALA A 61 7.62 -11.79 0.84
CA ALA A 61 7.87 -13.00 1.61
C ALA A 61 6.56 -13.72 1.92
N SER A 62 6.47 -15.02 1.56
CA SER A 62 5.30 -15.84 1.82
C SER A 62 5.68 -17.32 1.90
N VAL A 63 5.04 -18.07 2.79
CA VAL A 63 5.20 -19.51 2.91
C VAL A 63 4.42 -20.19 1.78
N VAL A 64 5.11 -20.48 0.68
CA VAL A 64 4.53 -21.13 -0.51
C VAL A 64 5.17 -22.47 -0.82
N ARG A 65 6.21 -22.88 -0.07
CA ARG A 65 6.96 -24.10 -0.28
C ARG A 65 6.71 -25.10 0.85
N GLN A 66 6.83 -26.40 0.55
CA GLN A 66 6.65 -27.47 1.52
C GLN A 66 7.79 -27.57 2.57
N ASP A 67 8.97 -27.07 2.23
CA ASP A 67 10.15 -27.04 3.12
C ASP A 67 10.20 -25.80 4.04
N ASP A 68 9.12 -25.01 4.07
CA ASP A 68 8.96 -23.82 4.90
C ASP A 68 7.73 -23.94 5.81
N SER A 69 7.64 -23.09 6.84
CA SER A 69 6.50 -23.02 7.76
C SER A 69 6.25 -21.62 8.28
N PHE A 70 5.02 -21.40 8.76
CA PHE A 70 4.63 -20.14 9.37
C PHE A 70 5.48 -19.82 10.61
N ASP A 71 5.79 -20.84 11.41
CA ASP A 71 6.61 -20.66 12.61
C ASP A 71 8.03 -20.20 12.26
N LEU A 72 8.67 -20.84 11.25
CA LEU A 72 9.99 -20.40 10.76
C LEU A 72 9.96 -18.97 10.22
N HIS A 73 8.89 -18.58 9.51
CA HIS A 73 8.77 -17.23 9.00
C HIS A 73 8.52 -16.21 10.13
N ALA A 74 7.70 -16.55 11.11
CA ALA A 74 7.48 -15.70 12.28
C ALA A 74 8.76 -15.51 13.09
N ASP A 75 9.51 -16.60 13.36
CA ASP A 75 10.79 -16.54 14.07
C ASP A 75 11.81 -15.66 13.37
N ASP A 76 11.97 -15.79 12.04
CA ASP A 76 12.86 -14.94 11.24
C ASP A 76 12.44 -13.47 11.35
N THR A 77 11.14 -13.18 11.27
CA THR A 77 10.60 -11.82 11.37
C THR A 77 10.85 -11.21 12.76
N LEU A 78 10.62 -11.98 13.83
CA LEU A 78 10.85 -11.54 15.21
C LEU A 78 12.34 -11.28 15.48
N LYS A 79 13.23 -12.13 14.96
CA LYS A 79 14.67 -11.93 15.06
C LYS A 79 15.12 -10.66 14.33
N ALA A 80 14.64 -10.43 13.11
CA ALA A 80 14.95 -9.23 12.33
C ALA A 80 14.45 -7.95 13.00
N GLY A 81 13.30 -8.03 13.69
CA GLY A 81 12.70 -6.91 14.39
C GLY A 81 13.33 -6.55 15.73
N ASP A 82 14.26 -7.38 16.24
CA ASP A 82 15.07 -7.11 17.43
C ASP A 82 14.28 -6.57 18.64
N GLY A 83 13.15 -7.20 18.94
CA GLY A 83 12.25 -6.84 20.05
C GLY A 83 11.24 -5.73 19.77
N LEU A 84 11.20 -5.16 18.58
CA LEU A 84 10.24 -4.12 18.19
C LEU A 84 8.93 -4.67 17.59
N CYS A 85 8.83 -5.99 17.39
CA CYS A 85 7.66 -6.59 16.78
C CYS A 85 6.54 -6.84 17.80
N ASP A 86 5.30 -6.57 17.39
CA ASP A 86 4.12 -7.16 18.01
C ASP A 86 3.94 -8.60 17.51
N PHE A 87 3.98 -9.58 18.42
CA PHE A 87 3.90 -11.00 18.08
C PHE A 87 2.62 -11.36 17.32
N LYS A 88 1.46 -10.83 17.77
CA LYS A 88 0.17 -11.12 17.13
C LYS A 88 0.10 -10.55 15.72
N ALA A 89 0.66 -9.36 15.51
CA ALA A 89 0.74 -8.76 14.18
C ALA A 89 1.64 -9.58 13.24
N VAL A 90 2.78 -10.08 13.72
CA VAL A 90 3.67 -10.96 12.95
C VAL A 90 2.96 -12.27 12.60
N GLU A 91 2.31 -12.91 13.57
CA GLU A 91 1.58 -14.15 13.35
C GLU A 91 0.48 -14.00 12.30
N MET A 92 -0.32 -12.94 12.40
CA MET A 92 -1.36 -12.61 11.42
C MET A 92 -0.75 -12.38 10.02
N LEU A 93 0.27 -11.52 9.91
CA LEU A 93 0.93 -11.20 8.65
C LEU A 93 1.44 -12.46 7.95
N VAL A 94 2.12 -13.33 8.68
CA VAL A 94 2.73 -14.54 8.13
C VAL A 94 1.68 -15.55 7.66
N LYS A 95 0.59 -15.73 8.43
CA LYS A 95 -0.50 -16.65 8.09
C LYS A 95 -1.34 -16.16 6.90
N GLU A 96 -1.57 -14.85 6.80
CA GLU A 96 -2.35 -14.26 5.72
C GLU A 96 -1.57 -14.09 4.41
N ALA A 97 -0.24 -14.10 4.46
CA ALA A 97 0.61 -13.84 3.28
C ALA A 97 0.33 -14.75 2.09
N PRO A 98 0.14 -16.08 2.21
CA PRO A 98 -0.19 -16.93 1.06
C PRO A 98 -1.51 -16.52 0.38
N GLY A 99 -2.55 -16.26 1.15
CA GLY A 99 -3.83 -15.78 0.63
C GLY A 99 -3.72 -14.43 -0.08
N CYS A 100 -2.85 -13.53 0.43
CA CYS A 100 -2.55 -12.27 -0.24
C CYS A 100 -1.82 -12.48 -1.58
N VAL A 101 -0.89 -13.42 -1.66
CA VAL A 101 -0.19 -13.78 -2.91
C VAL A 101 -1.19 -14.33 -3.93
N ASP A 102 -2.05 -15.26 -3.54
CA ASP A 102 -3.11 -15.80 -4.41
C ASP A 102 -4.05 -14.68 -4.90
N ARG A 103 -4.41 -13.76 -4.00
CA ARG A 103 -5.23 -12.60 -4.35
C ARG A 103 -4.55 -11.71 -5.41
N LEU A 104 -3.26 -11.43 -5.26
CA LEU A 104 -2.49 -10.66 -6.24
C LEU A 104 -2.39 -11.37 -7.60
N GLN A 105 -2.20 -12.68 -7.62
CA GLN A 105 -2.22 -13.46 -8.86
C GLN A 105 -3.58 -13.41 -9.55
N ASN A 106 -4.67 -13.53 -8.80
CA ASN A 106 -6.03 -13.40 -9.32
C ASN A 106 -6.33 -11.99 -9.87
N LEU A 107 -5.66 -10.95 -9.35
CA LEU A 107 -5.68 -9.59 -9.89
C LEU A 107 -4.77 -9.43 -11.12
N GLY A 108 -4.05 -10.47 -11.55
CA GLY A 108 -3.20 -10.45 -12.72
C GLY A 108 -1.73 -10.16 -12.45
N MET A 109 -1.27 -10.19 -11.19
CA MET A 109 0.16 -10.10 -10.88
C MET A 109 0.86 -11.40 -11.25
N ILE A 110 1.87 -11.32 -12.11
CA ILE A 110 2.63 -12.47 -12.57
C ILE A 110 3.99 -12.48 -11.87
N PHE A 111 4.14 -13.36 -10.87
CA PHE A 111 5.41 -13.62 -10.21
C PHE A 111 6.33 -14.48 -11.08
N ASP A 112 7.62 -14.39 -10.86
CA ASP A 112 8.60 -15.23 -11.53
C ASP A 112 8.36 -16.71 -11.20
N GLN A 113 8.51 -17.58 -12.21
CA GLN A 113 8.26 -19.01 -12.11
C GLN A 113 9.48 -19.81 -12.59
N SER A 114 9.62 -21.00 -12.04
CA SER A 114 10.57 -22.02 -12.49
C SER A 114 9.86 -23.35 -12.54
N SER A 115 9.85 -24.00 -13.71
CA SER A 115 9.17 -25.29 -13.92
C SER A 115 7.71 -25.30 -13.44
N ASP A 116 6.94 -24.28 -13.83
CA ASP A 116 5.53 -24.07 -13.49
C ASP A 116 5.21 -23.87 -12.01
N GLN A 117 6.23 -23.64 -11.19
CA GLN A 117 6.09 -23.28 -9.77
C GLN A 117 6.58 -21.87 -9.50
N LEU A 118 6.02 -21.22 -8.47
CA LEU A 118 6.49 -19.92 -8.02
C LEU A 118 7.97 -19.98 -7.64
N SER A 119 8.78 -19.13 -8.26
CA SER A 119 10.20 -19.02 -7.96
C SER A 119 10.39 -18.19 -6.69
N THR A 120 11.15 -18.71 -5.74
CA THR A 120 11.47 -18.03 -4.49
C THR A 120 12.97 -17.90 -4.30
N THR A 121 13.38 -16.79 -3.70
CA THR A 121 14.78 -16.53 -3.34
C THR A 121 14.97 -16.57 -1.83
N LEU A 122 16.22 -16.81 -1.43
CA LEU A 122 16.68 -16.63 -0.05
C LEU A 122 17.28 -15.24 0.06
N GLU A 123 16.69 -14.41 0.90
CA GLU A 123 17.22 -13.08 1.19
C GLU A 123 17.69 -12.96 2.64
N ALA A 124 18.39 -11.86 2.95
CA ALA A 124 18.86 -11.57 4.29
C ALA A 124 17.71 -11.64 5.32
N ALA A 125 18.01 -12.10 6.51
CA ALA A 125 17.10 -12.35 7.62
C ALA A 125 16.07 -13.48 7.41
N HIS A 126 16.07 -14.18 6.27
CA HIS A 126 15.24 -15.36 6.07
C HIS A 126 16.04 -16.65 6.16
N SER A 127 15.53 -17.64 6.90
CA SER A 127 16.12 -18.98 7.01
C SER A 127 15.70 -19.92 5.88
N ARG A 128 14.68 -19.55 5.10
CA ARG A 128 14.11 -20.34 3.98
C ARG A 128 13.89 -19.46 2.75
N ARG A 129 13.86 -20.12 1.58
CA ARG A 129 13.51 -19.49 0.32
C ARG A 129 12.00 -19.23 0.29
N ARG A 130 11.58 -17.99 0.56
CA ARG A 130 10.16 -17.62 0.57
C ARG A 130 9.86 -16.28 -0.08
N VAL A 131 10.87 -15.60 -0.63
CA VAL A 131 10.68 -14.28 -1.21
C VAL A 131 10.35 -14.40 -2.68
N LEU A 132 9.14 -13.97 -3.05
CA LEU A 132 8.60 -13.97 -4.41
C LEU A 132 8.94 -12.67 -5.11
N HIS A 133 9.27 -12.74 -6.39
CA HIS A 133 9.70 -11.58 -7.18
C HIS A 133 8.94 -11.44 -8.49
N VAL A 134 8.94 -10.22 -9.03
CA VAL A 134 8.70 -9.92 -10.43
C VAL A 134 9.97 -9.24 -10.96
N LYS A 135 10.98 -10.03 -11.30
CA LYS A 135 12.33 -9.57 -11.64
C LYS A 135 12.88 -8.64 -10.54
N ASP A 136 13.36 -7.45 -10.91
CA ASP A 136 13.87 -6.39 -10.02
C ASP A 136 12.86 -5.26 -9.77
N ARG A 137 11.57 -5.50 -10.05
CA ARG A 137 10.51 -4.47 -10.06
C ARG A 137 9.20 -4.92 -9.43
N THR A 138 9.28 -5.75 -8.40
CA THR A 138 8.10 -6.33 -7.73
C THR A 138 7.11 -5.27 -7.26
N GLY A 139 7.59 -4.20 -6.61
CA GLY A 139 6.72 -3.12 -6.16
C GLY A 139 6.06 -2.35 -7.31
N ARG A 140 6.77 -2.16 -8.42
CA ARG A 140 6.19 -1.55 -9.61
C ARG A 140 5.08 -2.41 -10.21
N ALA A 141 5.30 -3.71 -10.36
CA ALA A 141 4.31 -4.64 -10.88
C ALA A 141 3.06 -4.66 -10.00
N LEU A 142 3.25 -4.71 -8.67
CA LEU A 142 2.16 -4.63 -7.70
C LEU A 142 1.31 -3.37 -7.87
N VAL A 143 1.96 -2.19 -7.88
CA VAL A 143 1.23 -0.92 -7.97
C VAL A 143 0.51 -0.78 -9.31
N GLU A 144 1.12 -1.20 -10.42
CA GLU A 144 0.50 -1.15 -11.76
C GLU A 144 -0.78 -2.00 -11.80
N VAL A 145 -0.73 -3.24 -11.34
CA VAL A 145 -1.90 -4.13 -11.29
C VAL A 145 -3.02 -3.52 -10.44
N LEU A 146 -2.71 -2.99 -9.27
CA LEU A 146 -3.71 -2.40 -8.38
C LEU A 146 -4.31 -1.10 -8.97
N GLU A 147 -3.49 -0.23 -9.57
CA GLU A 147 -3.97 1.00 -10.23
C GLU A 147 -4.92 0.67 -11.39
N ASP A 148 -4.57 -0.29 -12.24
CA ASP A 148 -5.40 -0.69 -13.40
C ASP A 148 -6.79 -1.17 -12.96
N HIS A 149 -6.87 -1.93 -11.86
CA HIS A 149 -8.16 -2.34 -11.30
C HIS A 149 -8.97 -1.18 -10.74
N ILE A 150 -8.33 -0.21 -10.08
CA ILE A 150 -9.01 0.96 -9.51
C ILE A 150 -9.54 1.88 -10.61
N GLU A 151 -8.78 2.12 -11.67
CA GLU A 151 -9.19 3.01 -12.77
C GLU A 151 -10.50 2.54 -13.43
N ASN A 152 -10.80 1.25 -13.38
CA ASN A 152 -12.03 0.65 -13.91
C ASN A 152 -13.22 0.68 -12.93
N LYS A 153 -13.03 1.06 -11.65
CA LYS A 153 -14.11 1.12 -10.66
C LYS A 153 -14.82 2.49 -10.68
N LYS A 154 -16.13 2.48 -10.94
CA LYS A 154 -16.94 3.71 -11.04
C LYS A 154 -17.21 4.39 -9.70
N ASN A 155 -17.16 3.62 -8.62
CA ASN A 155 -17.39 4.10 -7.25
C ASN A 155 -16.15 4.72 -6.59
N ILE A 156 -15.00 4.70 -7.26
CA ILE A 156 -13.74 5.27 -6.76
C ILE A 156 -13.34 6.47 -7.61
N LEU A 157 -13.15 7.62 -6.96
CA LEU A 157 -12.52 8.79 -7.55
C LEU A 157 -11.08 8.88 -7.06
N HIS A 158 -10.12 8.71 -7.95
CA HIS A 158 -8.69 8.85 -7.65
C HIS A 158 -8.20 10.26 -8.03
N CYS A 159 -7.79 11.04 -7.06
CA CYS A 159 -7.26 12.39 -7.23
C CYS A 159 -5.76 12.41 -6.97
N ARG A 160 -4.98 12.88 -7.95
CA ARG A 160 -3.53 13.08 -7.85
C ARG A 160 -3.20 14.57 -7.69
N GLY A 161 -2.09 14.88 -7.02
CA GLY A 161 -1.66 16.25 -6.77
C GLY A 161 -2.43 16.94 -5.62
N VAL A 162 -3.16 16.19 -4.83
CA VAL A 162 -3.95 16.69 -3.70
C VAL A 162 -3.29 16.27 -2.39
N ARG A 163 -2.94 17.25 -1.56
CA ARG A 163 -2.33 17.00 -0.26
C ARG A 163 -3.38 17.11 0.84
N VAL A 164 -3.48 16.09 1.68
CA VAL A 164 -4.20 16.16 2.95
C VAL A 164 -3.31 16.87 3.96
N THR A 165 -3.84 17.87 4.63
CA THR A 165 -3.12 18.71 5.61
C THR A 165 -3.58 18.48 7.03
N GLU A 166 -4.87 18.12 7.23
CA GLU A 166 -5.46 17.96 8.54
C GLU A 166 -6.62 16.98 8.54
N LEU A 167 -6.95 16.40 9.69
CA LEU A 167 -8.16 15.62 9.91
C LEU A 167 -9.27 16.52 10.49
N LEU A 168 -10.47 16.40 9.96
CA LEU A 168 -11.66 17.04 10.53
C LEU A 168 -12.17 16.19 11.69
N ILE A 169 -11.92 16.67 12.90
CA ILE A 169 -12.36 15.98 14.13
C ILE A 169 -13.48 16.80 14.77
N GLU A 170 -14.63 16.20 14.95
CA GLU A 170 -15.79 16.78 15.61
C GLU A 170 -16.34 15.78 16.63
N ASN A 171 -16.51 16.18 17.88
CA ASN A 171 -16.99 15.33 18.97
C ASN A 171 -16.22 14.00 19.09
N GLU A 172 -14.89 14.06 19.01
CA GLU A 172 -13.97 12.91 19.05
C GLU A 172 -14.09 11.92 17.88
N GLU A 173 -14.84 12.28 16.84
CA GLU A 173 -14.99 11.49 15.63
C GLU A 173 -14.33 12.16 14.42
N CYS A 174 -13.67 11.35 13.56
CA CYS A 174 -13.13 11.84 12.31
C CYS A 174 -14.26 11.94 11.27
N LYS A 175 -14.54 13.15 10.81
CA LYS A 175 -15.62 13.50 9.87
C LYS A 175 -15.11 13.81 8.46
N GLY A 176 -13.80 13.78 8.24
CA GLY A 176 -13.22 14.10 6.95
C GLY A 176 -11.78 14.59 7.02
N VAL A 177 -11.38 15.30 6.00
CA VAL A 177 -10.01 15.83 5.85
C VAL A 177 -10.01 17.23 5.28
N GLN A 178 -8.98 18.03 5.64
CA GLN A 178 -8.64 19.23 4.92
C GLN A 178 -7.67 18.90 3.79
N VAL A 179 -7.91 19.47 2.62
CA VAL A 179 -7.06 19.25 1.45
C VAL A 179 -6.52 20.55 0.89
N LEU A 180 -5.29 20.49 0.40
CA LEU A 180 -4.68 21.50 -0.44
C LEU A 180 -4.66 20.96 -1.89
N ASP A 181 -5.50 21.54 -2.75
CA ASP A 181 -5.65 21.22 -4.17
C ASP A 181 -5.22 22.43 -5.00
N GLY A 182 -4.01 22.39 -5.51
CA GLY A 182 -3.36 23.55 -6.08
C GLY A 182 -3.12 24.63 -5.02
N ALA A 183 -3.77 25.81 -5.18
CA ALA A 183 -3.76 26.90 -4.20
C ALA A 183 -4.99 26.92 -3.26
N ASN A 184 -5.94 26.00 -3.48
CA ASN A 184 -7.20 26.00 -2.74
C ASN A 184 -7.12 25.10 -1.52
N LEU A 185 -7.48 25.64 -0.36
CA LEU A 185 -7.57 24.92 0.91
C LEU A 185 -9.04 24.79 1.29
N TYR A 186 -9.54 23.56 1.45
CA TYR A 186 -10.93 23.31 1.81
C TYR A 186 -11.13 21.95 2.51
N TRP A 187 -12.27 21.78 3.15
CA TRP A 187 -12.65 20.56 3.84
C TRP A 187 -13.48 19.64 2.97
N ILE A 188 -13.21 18.34 3.06
CA ILE A 188 -14.00 17.28 2.44
C ILE A 188 -14.51 16.36 3.55
N GLN A 189 -15.83 16.15 3.57
CA GLN A 189 -16.48 15.30 4.57
C GLN A 189 -16.60 13.84 4.10
N SER A 190 -16.49 12.91 5.04
CA SER A 190 -16.72 11.49 4.84
C SER A 190 -17.15 10.81 6.14
N ARG A 191 -17.70 9.60 6.00
CA ARG A 191 -18.07 8.76 7.14
C ARG A 191 -16.87 8.08 7.80
N ALA A 192 -15.79 7.84 7.01
CA ALA A 192 -14.56 7.24 7.50
C ALA A 192 -13.35 7.77 6.72
N VAL A 193 -12.19 7.80 7.38
CA VAL A 193 -10.90 8.15 6.77
C VAL A 193 -9.91 7.01 7.03
N VAL A 194 -9.24 6.54 5.99
CA VAL A 194 -8.15 5.56 6.06
C VAL A 194 -6.84 6.27 5.77
N LEU A 195 -5.91 6.25 6.72
CA LEU A 195 -4.57 6.79 6.55
C LEU A 195 -3.62 5.70 6.04
N ALA A 196 -3.27 5.77 4.77
CA ALA A 196 -2.31 4.89 4.10
C ALA A 196 -1.10 5.70 3.56
N THR A 197 -0.65 6.67 4.34
CA THR A 197 0.32 7.71 3.95
C THR A 197 1.76 7.22 3.85
N GLY A 198 2.02 5.97 4.21
CA GLY A 198 3.36 5.40 4.32
C GLY A 198 4.09 5.85 5.59
N GLY A 199 5.31 5.38 5.74
CA GLY A 199 6.17 5.72 6.88
C GLY A 199 7.07 6.93 6.62
N GLY A 200 7.56 7.55 7.70
CA GLY A 200 8.57 8.62 7.65
C GLY A 200 9.97 8.14 7.27
N ALA A 201 10.24 6.83 7.32
CA ALA A 201 11.58 6.26 7.09
C ALA A 201 12.21 6.68 5.74
N VAL A 202 11.41 6.78 4.69
CA VAL A 202 11.90 7.24 3.37
C VAL A 202 12.38 8.70 3.40
N SER A 203 11.81 9.53 4.26
CA SER A 203 12.25 10.93 4.43
C SER A 203 13.59 11.04 5.16
N TYR A 204 14.01 9.99 5.85
CA TYR A 204 15.26 9.92 6.61
C TYR A 204 16.39 9.18 5.87
N THR A 205 16.18 8.70 4.65
CA THR A 205 17.23 8.04 3.86
C THR A 205 18.41 8.97 3.53
N HIS A 206 18.25 10.28 3.69
CA HIS A 206 19.34 11.26 3.59
C HIS A 206 20.14 11.43 4.89
N LEU A 207 19.67 10.84 5.98
CA LEU A 207 20.38 10.78 7.25
C LEU A 207 21.17 9.47 7.36
N THR A 208 21.85 9.06 6.29
CA THR A 208 22.86 8.02 6.39
C THR A 208 23.95 8.53 7.33
N LEU A 209 24.04 7.89 8.49
CA LEU A 209 25.24 8.01 9.32
C LEU A 209 26.43 7.69 8.42
N PRO A 210 27.52 8.49 8.44
CA PRO A 210 28.69 8.19 7.67
C PRO A 210 29.18 6.80 8.11
N THR A 211 29.04 5.82 7.24
CA THR A 211 29.71 4.53 7.40
C THR A 211 31.19 4.82 7.41
N LYS A 212 31.82 4.70 8.57
CA LYS A 212 33.27 4.69 8.64
C LYS A 212 33.76 3.52 7.80
N ALA A 213 34.50 3.85 6.73
CA ALA A 213 35.32 2.92 5.99
C ALA A 213 36.41 2.34 6.90
#